data_645c508cb460b6a3e63c68e34a54a815
#
_entry.id   645c508cb460b6a3e63c68e34a54a815
#
_cell.length_a   1.000
_cell.length_b   1.000
_cell.length_c   1.000
_cell.angle_alpha   90.00
_cell.angle_beta   90.00
_cell.angle_gamma   90.00
#
_symmetry.space_group_name_H-M   'P 1'
#
loop_
_entity.id
_entity.type
_entity.pdbx_description
1 polymer ?
#
loop_
_entity_poly.entity_id
_entity_poly.type
_entity_poly.pdbx_seq_one_letter_code
_entity_poly.pdbx_strand_id
1 'polypeptide(L)'
;MIDLEDAHSIELGIPDDHYSPVKPDEYIRIRLYPMTLFYRERLPRYARMRQLYQLLLICIASAGAVLAFVGYSSYVPILSAIGSGITAWQEFAATAQKLARYNASIVDIENLCLWWDGLSLVEKASPMNVFNLTQMGETIINSERSSWMSTPAKEGEDGEDKEKGEDGEKKKDA
;
A
#
# COMPACT_ATOMS: atom_id res chain seq x y z
N MET A 1 -17.11 -16.98 4.42
CA MET A 1 -16.12 -17.44 3.44
C MET A 1 -16.89 -17.60 2.15
N ILE A 2 -16.92 -16.56 1.34
CA ILE A 2 -17.67 -16.54 0.06
C ILE A 2 -16.74 -17.18 -0.96
N ASP A 3 -17.21 -18.28 -1.59
CA ASP A 3 -16.44 -19.02 -2.57
C ASP A 3 -16.16 -18.16 -3.80
N LEU A 4 -14.92 -18.23 -4.29
CA LEU A 4 -14.46 -17.50 -5.48
C LEU A 4 -15.19 -17.93 -6.77
N GLU A 5 -15.83 -19.09 -6.77
CA GLU A 5 -16.64 -19.58 -7.90
C GLU A 5 -17.98 -18.85 -8.04
N ASP A 6 -18.54 -18.36 -6.92
CA ASP A 6 -19.78 -17.60 -6.95
C ASP A 6 -19.62 -16.20 -7.55
N ALA A 7 -18.41 -15.62 -7.49
CA ALA A 7 -18.15 -14.31 -8.06
C ALA A 7 -18.15 -14.31 -9.60
N HIS A 8 -17.83 -15.43 -10.23
CA HIS A 8 -17.80 -15.55 -11.70
C HIS A 8 -19.17 -15.85 -12.30
N SER A 9 -20.08 -16.40 -11.53
CA SER A 9 -21.45 -16.73 -11.97
C SER A 9 -22.45 -15.57 -11.93
N ILE A 10 -22.04 -14.42 -11.36
CA ILE A 10 -22.90 -13.24 -11.19
C ILE A 10 -22.78 -12.24 -12.37
N GLU A 11 -22.03 -12.59 -13.39
CA GLU A 11 -21.97 -11.84 -14.66
C GLU A 11 -23.22 -12.03 -15.57
N LEU A 12 -24.25 -12.70 -15.06
CA LEU A 12 -25.53 -12.87 -15.73
C LEU A 12 -26.48 -11.69 -15.48
N GLY A 13 -26.19 -10.60 -16.21
CA GLY A 13 -27.16 -9.87 -16.99
C GLY A 13 -28.46 -9.41 -16.32
N ILE A 14 -28.43 -8.48 -15.34
CA ILE A 14 -29.42 -7.40 -15.38
C ILE A 14 -28.76 -6.32 -16.24
N PRO A 15 -29.34 -5.99 -17.43
CA PRO A 15 -28.79 -4.93 -18.25
C PRO A 15 -28.78 -3.64 -17.41
N ASP A 16 -27.59 -3.08 -17.24
CA ASP A 16 -27.43 -1.78 -16.61
C ASP A 16 -28.19 -0.76 -17.47
N ASP A 17 -29.21 -0.12 -16.92
CA ASP A 17 -29.99 0.91 -17.61
C ASP A 17 -29.29 2.26 -17.60
N HIS A 18 -28.11 2.39 -16.98
CA HIS A 18 -27.28 3.57 -16.82
C HIS A 18 -27.94 4.79 -16.13
N TYR A 19 -29.19 4.63 -15.67
CA TYR A 19 -29.98 5.71 -15.07
C TYR A 19 -30.44 5.41 -13.65
N SER A 20 -30.51 4.14 -13.27
CA SER A 20 -30.92 3.75 -11.91
C SER A 20 -29.81 4.00 -10.91
N PRO A 21 -30.12 4.57 -9.73
CA PRO A 21 -29.13 4.70 -8.65
C PRO A 21 -28.66 3.32 -8.18
N VAL A 22 -27.35 3.13 -8.10
CA VAL A 22 -26.73 1.89 -7.64
C VAL A 22 -27.18 1.58 -6.22
N LYS A 23 -27.67 0.37 -6.01
CA LYS A 23 -28.05 -0.11 -4.67
C LYS A 23 -26.80 -0.31 -3.81
N PRO A 24 -26.90 -0.10 -2.48
CA PRO A 24 -25.73 -0.23 -1.59
C PRO A 24 -25.01 -1.58 -1.68
N ASP A 25 -25.75 -2.68 -1.74
CA ASP A 25 -25.17 -4.02 -1.88
C ASP A 25 -24.49 -4.22 -3.23
N GLU A 26 -25.00 -3.56 -4.26
CA GLU A 26 -24.41 -3.58 -5.59
C GLU A 26 -23.14 -2.72 -5.64
N TYR A 27 -23.11 -1.56 -4.94
CA TYR A 27 -21.90 -0.76 -4.75
C TYR A 27 -20.78 -1.57 -4.10
N ILE A 28 -21.08 -2.33 -3.04
CA ILE A 28 -20.11 -3.21 -2.39
C ILE A 28 -19.57 -4.24 -3.39
N ARG A 29 -20.44 -4.87 -4.17
CA ARG A 29 -20.10 -5.92 -5.13
C ARG A 29 -19.27 -5.41 -6.31
N ILE A 30 -19.65 -4.25 -6.87
CA ILE A 30 -19.01 -3.70 -8.09
C ILE A 30 -17.75 -2.90 -7.75
N ARG A 31 -17.71 -2.25 -6.58
CA ARG A 31 -16.65 -1.29 -6.25
C ARG A 31 -15.71 -1.80 -5.17
N LEU A 32 -16.22 -2.18 -4.00
CA LEU A 32 -15.39 -2.55 -2.86
C LEU A 32 -14.77 -3.93 -3.00
N TYR A 33 -15.55 -4.92 -3.44
CA TYR A 33 -15.08 -6.30 -3.57
C TYR A 33 -13.95 -6.46 -4.61
N PRO A 34 -14.02 -5.93 -5.83
CA PRO A 34 -12.92 -6.00 -6.79
C PRO A 34 -11.65 -5.32 -6.30
N MET A 35 -11.76 -4.22 -5.54
CA MET A 35 -10.62 -3.56 -4.93
C MET A 35 -9.95 -4.45 -3.87
N THR A 36 -10.73 -5.12 -3.04
CA THR A 36 -10.18 -6.07 -2.05
C THR A 36 -9.45 -7.22 -2.72
N LEU A 37 -10.00 -7.78 -3.81
CA LEU A 37 -9.34 -8.82 -4.60
C LEU A 37 -8.02 -8.33 -5.19
N PHE A 38 -8.04 -7.15 -5.80
CA PHE A 38 -6.85 -6.52 -6.36
C PHE A 38 -5.71 -6.38 -5.33
N TYR A 39 -6.03 -5.98 -4.10
CA TYR A 39 -5.03 -5.88 -3.03
C TYR A 39 -4.58 -7.26 -2.54
N ARG A 40 -5.50 -8.20 -2.35
CA ARG A 40 -5.19 -9.57 -1.90
C ARG A 40 -4.27 -10.31 -2.87
N GLU A 41 -4.45 -10.16 -4.17
CA GLU A 41 -3.60 -10.79 -5.18
C GLU A 41 -2.16 -10.26 -5.17
N ARG A 42 -1.96 -8.99 -4.84
CA ARG A 42 -0.64 -8.36 -4.81
C ARG A 42 0.13 -8.58 -3.51
N LEU A 43 -0.59 -8.72 -2.40
CA LEU A 43 -0.02 -8.91 -1.06
C LEU A 43 1.02 -10.04 -0.99
N PRO A 44 0.75 -11.29 -1.48
CA PRO A 44 1.69 -12.40 -1.38
C PRO A 44 2.97 -12.18 -2.18
N ARG A 45 2.92 -11.40 -3.25
CA ARG A 45 4.11 -11.05 -4.03
C ARG A 45 5.07 -10.17 -3.22
N TYR A 46 4.57 -9.12 -2.60
CA TYR A 46 5.38 -8.24 -1.77
C TYR A 46 5.88 -8.94 -0.49
N ALA A 47 5.04 -9.78 0.12
CA ALA A 47 5.42 -10.57 1.27
C ALA A 47 6.57 -11.54 0.95
N ARG A 48 6.50 -12.27 -0.17
CA ARG A 48 7.57 -13.17 -0.64
C ARG A 48 8.86 -12.42 -0.94
N MET A 49 8.80 -11.28 -1.60
CA MET A 49 9.97 -10.45 -1.87
C MET A 49 10.66 -10.01 -0.57
N ARG A 50 9.89 -9.55 0.41
CA ARG A 50 10.42 -9.18 1.73
C ARG A 50 11.12 -10.36 2.42
N GLN A 51 10.48 -11.54 2.43
CA GLN A 51 11.07 -12.76 3.01
C GLN A 51 12.37 -13.17 2.30
N LEU A 52 12.42 -13.06 0.97
CA LEU A 52 13.61 -13.38 0.19
C LEU A 52 14.79 -12.46 0.54
N TYR A 53 14.56 -11.16 0.67
CA TYR A 53 15.59 -10.22 1.11
C TYR A 53 16.08 -10.52 2.54
N GLN A 54 15.16 -10.83 3.46
CA GLN A 54 15.55 -11.20 4.83
C GLN A 54 16.41 -12.45 4.85
N LEU A 55 16.04 -13.47 4.08
CA LEU A 55 16.79 -14.70 3.97
C LEU A 55 18.18 -14.46 3.38
N LEU A 56 18.26 -13.61 2.35
CA LEU A 56 19.54 -13.23 1.73
C LEU A 56 20.46 -12.53 2.73
N LEU A 57 19.94 -11.60 3.54
CA LEU A 57 20.72 -10.93 4.58
C LEU A 57 21.21 -11.89 5.66
N ILE A 58 20.39 -12.86 6.07
CA ILE A 58 20.78 -13.91 7.01
C ILE A 58 21.92 -14.77 6.42
N CYS A 59 21.84 -15.15 5.14
CA CYS A 59 22.89 -15.90 4.47
C CYS A 59 24.22 -15.11 4.42
N ILE A 60 24.16 -13.82 4.08
CA ILE A 60 25.35 -12.95 4.05
C ILE A 60 25.97 -12.82 5.45
N ALA A 61 25.15 -12.59 6.48
CA ALA A 61 25.62 -12.50 7.86
C ALA A 61 26.26 -13.81 8.34
N SER A 62 25.64 -14.96 8.03
CA SER A 62 26.16 -16.28 8.35
C SER A 62 27.49 -16.55 7.65
N ALA A 63 27.59 -16.22 6.36
CA ALA A 63 28.82 -16.34 5.60
C ALA A 63 29.95 -15.48 6.19
N GLY A 64 29.64 -14.26 6.61
CA GLY A 64 30.58 -13.36 7.29
C GLY A 64 31.10 -13.95 8.60
N ALA A 65 30.20 -14.53 9.41
CA ALA A 65 30.58 -15.18 10.65
C ALA A 65 31.51 -16.39 10.43
N VAL A 66 31.22 -17.24 9.44
CA VAL A 66 32.06 -18.38 9.07
C VAL A 66 33.43 -17.91 8.59
N LEU A 67 33.51 -16.91 7.72
CA LEU A 67 34.78 -16.36 7.23
C LEU A 67 35.61 -15.76 8.37
N ALA A 68 35.01 -15.09 9.32
CA ALA A 68 35.70 -14.57 10.49
C ALA A 68 36.26 -15.72 11.35
N PHE A 69 35.48 -16.78 11.57
CA PHE A 69 35.90 -17.95 12.36
C PHE A 69 37.06 -18.70 11.72
N VAL A 70 37.09 -18.87 10.39
CA VAL A 70 38.15 -19.58 9.65
C VAL A 70 39.40 -18.71 9.49
N GLY A 71 39.39 -17.44 9.93
CA GLY A 71 40.56 -16.56 9.86
C GLY A 71 40.63 -15.66 8.63
N TYR A 72 39.61 -15.68 7.78
CA TYR A 72 39.48 -14.80 6.60
C TYR A 72 38.75 -13.50 6.91
N SER A 73 39.04 -12.88 8.06
CA SER A 73 38.37 -11.67 8.55
C SER A 73 38.46 -10.46 7.59
N SER A 74 39.52 -10.42 6.75
CA SER A 74 39.72 -9.36 5.74
C SER A 74 38.60 -9.27 4.69
N TYR A 75 37.82 -10.33 4.49
CA TYR A 75 36.71 -10.37 3.52
C TYR A 75 35.36 -9.96 4.15
N VAL A 76 35.27 -9.92 5.48
CA VAL A 76 34.03 -9.56 6.18
C VAL A 76 33.51 -8.16 5.82
N PRO A 77 34.36 -7.11 5.66
CA PRO A 77 33.89 -5.79 5.24
C PRO A 77 33.23 -5.77 3.85
N ILE A 78 33.68 -6.66 2.93
CA ILE A 78 33.07 -6.76 1.59
C ILE A 78 31.64 -7.30 1.70
N LEU A 79 31.43 -8.36 2.48
CA LEU A 79 30.10 -8.92 2.73
C LEU A 79 29.18 -7.90 3.45
N SER A 80 29.73 -7.17 4.40
CA SER A 80 29.01 -6.10 5.09
C SER A 80 28.57 -4.99 4.13
N ALA A 81 29.43 -4.57 3.20
CA ALA A 81 29.10 -3.58 2.18
C ALA A 81 27.96 -4.06 1.26
N ILE A 82 28.00 -5.34 0.85
CA ILE A 82 26.91 -5.96 0.05
C ILE A 82 25.61 -5.98 0.85
N GLY A 83 25.65 -6.40 2.12
CA GLY A 83 24.49 -6.41 3.00
C GLY A 83 23.87 -5.01 3.17
N SER A 84 24.70 -4.00 3.36
CA SER A 84 24.27 -2.59 3.46
C SER A 84 23.61 -2.10 2.16
N GLY A 85 24.16 -2.49 1.00
CA GLY A 85 23.57 -2.18 -0.31
C GLY A 85 22.17 -2.79 -0.48
N ILE A 86 21.99 -4.04 -0.05
CA ILE A 86 20.68 -4.72 -0.10
C ILE A 86 19.69 -4.04 0.83
N THR A 87 20.12 -3.63 2.03
CA THR A 87 19.26 -2.91 2.98
C THR A 87 18.84 -1.56 2.42
N ALA A 88 19.76 -0.78 1.87
CA ALA A 88 19.47 0.50 1.21
C ALA A 88 18.48 0.30 0.04
N TRP A 89 18.65 -0.76 -0.75
CA TRP A 89 17.70 -1.08 -1.82
C TRP A 89 16.30 -1.42 -1.30
N GLN A 90 16.20 -2.16 -0.19
CA GLN A 90 14.90 -2.46 0.44
C GLN A 90 14.17 -1.18 0.88
N GLU A 91 14.89 -0.24 1.50
CA GLU A 91 14.34 1.05 1.93
C GLU A 91 13.88 1.86 0.71
N PHE A 92 14.70 1.95 -0.33
CA PHE A 92 14.34 2.63 -1.57
C PHE A 92 13.10 2.01 -2.24
N ALA A 93 13.00 0.69 -2.29
CA ALA A 93 11.84 -0.01 -2.86
C ALA A 93 10.54 0.17 -2.05
N ALA A 94 10.65 0.64 -0.80
CA ALA A 94 9.54 0.89 0.13
C ALA A 94 8.54 -0.30 0.22
N THR A 95 9.03 -1.53 0.06
CA THR A 95 8.21 -2.74 -0.02
C THR A 95 7.40 -2.97 1.25
N ALA A 96 8.01 -2.70 2.42
CA ALA A 96 7.35 -2.84 3.70
C ALA A 96 6.18 -1.85 3.86
N GLN A 97 6.35 -0.61 3.41
CA GLN A 97 5.32 0.42 3.47
C GLN A 97 4.16 0.10 2.52
N LYS A 98 4.46 -0.39 1.30
CA LYS A 98 3.44 -0.83 0.34
C LYS A 98 2.62 -1.99 0.90
N LEU A 99 3.29 -2.99 1.51
CA LEU A 99 2.64 -4.12 2.15
C LEU A 99 1.72 -3.68 3.30
N ALA A 100 2.19 -2.80 4.17
CA ALA A 100 1.42 -2.28 5.29
C ALA A 100 0.17 -1.51 4.81
N ARG A 101 0.30 -0.66 3.78
CA ARG A 101 -0.82 0.10 3.20
C ARG A 101 -1.89 -0.81 2.61
N TYR A 102 -1.51 -1.76 1.76
CA TYR A 102 -2.48 -2.70 1.17
C TYR A 102 -3.21 -3.51 2.24
N ASN A 103 -2.48 -3.96 3.27
CA ASN A 103 -3.10 -4.68 4.37
C ASN A 103 -4.08 -3.80 5.17
N ALA A 104 -3.73 -2.55 5.43
CA ALA A 104 -4.62 -1.60 6.09
C ALA A 104 -5.89 -1.36 5.26
N SER A 105 -5.76 -1.08 3.95
CA SER A 105 -6.92 -0.86 3.07
C SER A 105 -7.85 -2.07 2.98
N ILE A 106 -7.31 -3.30 2.98
CA ILE A 106 -8.14 -4.52 3.02
C ILE A 106 -8.92 -4.58 4.33
N VAL A 107 -8.26 -4.39 5.45
CA VAL A 107 -8.90 -4.42 6.78
C VAL A 107 -9.98 -3.35 6.89
N ASP A 108 -9.71 -2.14 6.41
CA ASP A 108 -10.68 -1.04 6.44
C ASP A 108 -11.92 -1.33 5.58
N ILE A 109 -11.74 -1.89 4.36
CA ILE A 109 -12.85 -2.30 3.50
C ILE A 109 -13.64 -3.46 4.15
N GLU A 110 -12.95 -4.45 4.72
CA GLU A 110 -13.61 -5.58 5.40
C GLU A 110 -14.42 -5.10 6.61
N ASN A 111 -13.87 -4.20 7.42
CA ASN A 111 -14.57 -3.60 8.55
C ASN A 111 -15.79 -2.79 8.10
N LEU A 112 -15.69 -2.06 7.00
CA LEU A 112 -16.82 -1.32 6.42
C LEU A 112 -17.92 -2.27 5.94
N CYS A 113 -17.56 -3.36 5.28
CA CYS A 113 -18.53 -4.38 4.85
C CYS A 113 -19.19 -5.06 6.06
N LEU A 114 -18.40 -5.42 7.10
CA LEU A 114 -18.95 -6.02 8.33
C LEU A 114 -19.89 -5.06 9.07
N TRP A 115 -19.54 -3.77 9.13
CA TRP A 115 -20.42 -2.75 9.67
C TRP A 115 -21.76 -2.70 8.92
N TRP A 116 -21.69 -2.68 7.57
CA TRP A 116 -22.89 -2.69 6.74
C TRP A 116 -23.73 -3.93 6.94
N ASP A 117 -23.12 -5.12 7.00
CA ASP A 117 -23.81 -6.39 7.19
C ASP A 117 -24.48 -6.46 8.57
N GLY A 118 -23.89 -5.84 9.58
CA GLY A 118 -24.45 -5.77 10.94
C GLY A 118 -25.67 -4.85 11.09
N LEU A 119 -25.97 -4.01 10.09
CA LEU A 119 -27.15 -3.13 10.13
C LEU A 119 -28.44 -3.89 9.87
N SER A 120 -29.49 -3.51 10.59
CA SER A 120 -30.85 -3.99 10.32
C SER A 120 -31.38 -3.49 8.97
N LEU A 121 -32.41 -4.15 8.42
CA LEU A 121 -33.01 -3.73 7.15
C LEU A 121 -33.53 -2.29 7.18
N VAL A 122 -34.01 -1.82 8.33
CA VAL A 122 -34.47 -0.44 8.51
C VAL A 122 -33.29 0.54 8.45
N GLU A 123 -32.19 0.21 9.11
CA GLU A 123 -30.98 1.02 9.10
C GLU A 123 -30.33 1.06 7.71
N LYS A 124 -30.32 -0.08 6.99
CA LYS A 124 -29.84 -0.15 5.60
C LYS A 124 -30.66 0.72 4.64
N ALA A 125 -31.96 0.92 4.93
CA ALA A 125 -32.82 1.81 4.16
C ALA A 125 -32.58 3.31 4.47
N SER A 126 -31.83 3.65 5.52
CA SER A 126 -31.54 5.04 5.89
C SER A 126 -30.60 5.69 4.87
N PRO A 127 -31.00 6.84 4.27
CA PRO A 127 -30.13 7.57 3.34
C PRO A 127 -28.77 7.95 3.93
N MET A 128 -28.74 8.21 5.26
CA MET A 128 -27.52 8.58 5.97
C MET A 128 -26.51 7.41 6.01
N ASN A 129 -26.99 6.19 6.27
CA ASN A 129 -26.13 5.01 6.30
C ASN A 129 -25.62 4.64 4.92
N VAL A 130 -26.45 4.81 3.88
CA VAL A 130 -26.03 4.64 2.48
C VAL A 130 -24.95 5.67 2.11
N PHE A 131 -25.14 6.92 2.49
CA PHE A 131 -24.16 7.97 2.28
C PHE A 131 -22.84 7.66 3.01
N ASN A 132 -22.91 7.23 4.28
CA ASN A 132 -21.74 6.88 5.06
C ASN A 132 -20.97 5.71 4.43
N LEU A 133 -21.66 4.65 3.97
CA LEU A 133 -21.06 3.52 3.27
C LEU A 133 -20.25 4.00 2.05
N THR A 134 -20.88 4.79 1.20
CA THR A 134 -20.25 5.28 -0.04
C THR A 134 -19.10 6.21 0.27
N GLN A 135 -19.29 7.16 1.20
CA GLN A 135 -18.25 8.11 1.56
C GLN A 135 -17.04 7.46 2.21
N MET A 136 -17.24 6.54 3.14
CA MET A 136 -16.14 5.78 3.77
C MET A 136 -15.43 4.91 2.74
N GLY A 137 -16.16 4.21 1.87
CA GLY A 137 -15.57 3.39 0.80
C GLY A 137 -14.68 4.20 -0.13
N GLU A 138 -15.18 5.33 -0.64
CA GLU A 138 -14.39 6.20 -1.52
C GLU A 138 -13.23 6.88 -0.77
N THR A 139 -13.38 7.18 0.52
CA THR A 139 -12.28 7.73 1.34
C THR A 139 -11.13 6.72 1.45
N ILE A 140 -11.42 5.45 1.73
CA ILE A 140 -10.41 4.38 1.80
C ILE A 140 -9.69 4.25 0.45
N ILE A 141 -10.42 4.20 -0.66
CA ILE A 141 -9.87 4.07 -2.00
C ILE A 141 -9.01 5.29 -2.38
N ASN A 142 -9.49 6.50 -2.07
CA ASN A 142 -8.78 7.74 -2.38
C ASN A 142 -7.57 7.98 -1.48
N SER A 143 -7.60 7.56 -0.22
CA SER A 143 -6.45 7.68 0.69
C SER A 143 -5.24 6.90 0.17
N GLU A 144 -5.46 5.73 -0.39
CA GLU A 144 -4.41 4.97 -1.03
C GLU A 144 -3.90 5.64 -2.30
N ARG A 145 -4.81 6.11 -3.16
CA ARG A 145 -4.45 6.81 -4.39
C ARG A 145 -3.61 8.07 -4.11
N SER A 146 -3.97 8.85 -3.10
CA SER A 146 -3.23 10.05 -2.71
C SER A 146 -1.84 9.71 -2.15
N SER A 147 -1.72 8.59 -1.44
CA SER A 147 -0.42 8.08 -0.95
C SER A 147 0.56 7.71 -2.07
N TRP A 148 0.06 7.37 -3.26
CA TRP A 148 0.90 7.15 -4.43
C TRP A 148 1.40 8.45 -5.05
N MET A 149 0.61 9.52 -4.98
CA MET A 149 0.97 10.83 -5.53
C MET A 149 1.89 11.63 -4.61
N SER A 150 1.92 11.31 -3.32
CA SER A 150 2.79 11.95 -2.32
C SER A 150 4.17 11.30 -2.18
N THR A 151 4.54 10.37 -3.05
CA THR A 151 5.88 9.78 -3.10
C THR A 151 6.88 10.81 -3.67
N PRO A 152 8.13 10.85 -3.24
CA PRO A 152 8.97 12.00 -2.94
C PRO A 152 9.49 12.80 -4.16
N ALA A 153 8.58 13.41 -4.91
CA ALA A 153 8.98 14.52 -5.78
C ALA A 153 9.15 15.85 -4.99
N LYS A 154 8.80 15.86 -3.69
CA LYS A 154 8.84 17.08 -2.86
C LYS A 154 10.14 17.31 -2.09
N GLU A 155 11.03 16.33 -2.01
CA GLU A 155 12.34 16.56 -1.37
C GLU A 155 13.37 17.26 -2.28
N GLY A 156 13.07 17.37 -3.59
CA GLY A 156 13.95 18.09 -4.54
C GLY A 156 13.65 19.59 -4.70
N GLU A 157 12.41 20.03 -4.42
CA GLU A 157 12.04 21.44 -4.67
C GLU A 157 12.27 22.36 -3.46
N ASP A 158 12.23 21.83 -2.23
CA ASP A 158 12.48 22.63 -1.03
C ASP A 158 13.98 22.95 -0.79
N GLY A 159 14.90 22.32 -1.56
CA GLY A 159 16.34 22.56 -1.49
C GLY A 159 16.83 23.72 -2.39
N GLU A 160 16.18 23.93 -3.53
CA GLU A 160 16.65 24.98 -4.49
C GLU A 160 16.16 26.39 -4.16
N ASP A 161 15.03 26.53 -3.48
CA ASP A 161 14.51 27.86 -3.12
C ASP A 161 15.21 28.52 -1.92
N LYS A 162 15.97 27.73 -1.11
CA LYS A 162 16.73 28.28 0.01
C LYS A 162 18.10 28.82 -0.39
N GLU A 163 18.73 28.31 -1.45
CA GLU A 163 20.00 28.78 -1.92
C GLU A 163 19.91 30.10 -2.73
N LYS A 164 18.75 30.36 -3.35
CA LYS A 164 18.55 31.63 -4.09
C LYS A 164 18.17 32.83 -3.22
N GLY A 165 17.84 32.63 -1.95
CA GLY A 165 17.48 33.70 -1.02
C GLY A 165 18.65 34.37 -0.32
N GLU A 166 19.77 33.65 -0.14
CA GLU A 166 20.92 34.21 0.62
C GLU A 166 21.90 35.05 -0.21
N ASP A 167 21.95 34.83 -1.53
CA ASP A 167 22.87 35.64 -2.41
C ASP A 167 22.29 37.01 -2.83
N GLY A 168 21.00 37.25 -2.57
CA GLY A 168 20.35 38.52 -2.92
C GLY A 168 20.48 39.63 -1.89
N GLU A 169 20.79 39.31 -0.64
CA GLU A 169 20.78 40.27 0.47
C GLU A 169 22.15 40.92 0.74
N LYS A 170 23.25 40.34 0.21
CA LYS A 170 24.64 40.89 0.41
C LYS A 170 25.07 41.95 -0.59
N LYS A 171 24.21 42.40 -1.52
CA LYS A 171 24.57 43.39 -2.56
C LYS A 171 23.91 44.76 -2.41
N LYS A 172 23.23 45.05 -1.30
CA LYS A 172 22.53 46.32 -1.07
C LYS A 172 23.18 47.23 -0.03
N ASP A 173 24.24 46.78 0.66
CA ASP A 173 24.93 47.59 1.70
C ASP A 173 26.43 47.78 1.39
N ALA A 174 26.76 48.16 0.13
CA ALA A 174 28.08 48.63 -0.24
C ALA A 174 27.98 49.89 -1.13
#